data_3b458593e74e0dcaa26e50a6aa691dda
#
_entry.id   3b458593e74e0dcaa26e50a6aa691dda
#
_cell.length_a   1.000
_cell.length_b   1.000
_cell.length_c   1.000
_cell.angle_alpha   90.00
_cell.angle_beta   90.00
_cell.angle_gamma   90.00
#
_symmetry.space_group_name_H-M   'P 1'
#
loop_
_entity.id
_entity.type
_entity.pdbx_description
1 polymer ?
#
loop_
_entity_poly.entity_id
_entity_poly.type
_entity_poly.pdbx_seq_one_letter_code
_entity_poly.pdbx_strand_id
1 'polypeptide(L)'
;MKKMITFYLKQISPILVIGLAIVLGLNLVGVTMNMLEGPDLLFRAIRGTTVMSLLLILITTWKITKLDSSKENITLVSLSRYAEVTKFFGKLFAAYIAAVTVIITQSAFIWYYGFTTDRIATGDVWSFIAGLGMMFLFIFMFVCYFVIPVSWLKDHVKASYVQKAGVIILLFGILIFNLLAEYYLHIYNSAGVISILPDGNFEISLLSIVWNMTLCAIIAGSYIYHKSKKSDTI
;
A
#
# COMPACT_ATOMS: atom_id res chain seq x y z
N MET A 1 6.31 -13.23 15.41
CA MET A 1 5.81 -12.14 14.56
C MET A 1 6.58 -10.85 14.77
N LYS A 2 6.74 -10.31 16.01
CA LYS A 2 7.49 -9.05 16.29
C LYS A 2 8.90 -9.03 15.65
N LYS A 3 9.72 -10.08 15.87
CA LYS A 3 11.08 -10.17 15.29
C LYS A 3 11.10 -10.10 13.76
N MET A 4 10.11 -10.68 13.10
CA MET A 4 9.98 -10.63 11.63
C MET A 4 9.63 -9.24 11.13
N ILE A 5 8.65 -8.58 11.76
CA ILE A 5 8.28 -7.21 11.42
C ILE A 5 9.50 -6.31 11.56
N THR A 6 10.22 -6.40 12.69
CA THR A 6 11.44 -5.61 12.93
C THR A 6 12.51 -5.90 11.85
N PHE A 7 12.68 -7.16 11.45
CA PHE A 7 13.60 -7.53 10.37
C PHE A 7 13.23 -6.85 9.05
N TYR A 8 11.97 -6.96 8.61
CA TYR A 8 11.52 -6.34 7.36
C TYR A 8 11.63 -4.82 7.39
N LEU A 9 11.27 -4.18 8.51
CA LEU A 9 11.42 -2.73 8.68
C LEU A 9 12.89 -2.29 8.61
N LYS A 10 13.81 -3.05 9.22
CA LYS A 10 15.25 -2.77 9.13
C LYS A 10 15.77 -2.82 7.69
N GLN A 11 15.28 -3.77 6.89
CA GLN A 11 15.70 -3.91 5.49
C GLN A 11 15.23 -2.76 4.59
N ILE A 12 14.10 -2.14 4.90
CA ILE A 12 13.59 -1.00 4.12
C ILE A 12 13.97 0.35 4.73
N SER A 13 14.49 0.38 5.96
CA SER A 13 14.77 1.63 6.66
C SER A 13 15.60 2.64 5.86
N PRO A 14 16.63 2.27 5.08
CA PRO A 14 17.36 3.25 4.28
C PRO A 14 16.48 3.96 3.24
N ILE A 15 15.62 3.21 2.54
CA ILE A 15 14.71 3.78 1.54
C ILE A 15 13.65 4.64 2.23
N LEU A 16 13.11 4.15 3.34
CA LEU A 16 12.09 4.87 4.09
C LEU A 16 12.63 6.18 4.65
N VAL A 17 13.83 6.17 5.24
CA VAL A 17 14.49 7.37 5.79
C VAL A 17 14.79 8.38 4.70
N ILE A 18 15.38 7.96 3.57
CA ILE A 18 15.68 8.86 2.45
C ILE A 18 14.39 9.43 1.87
N GLY A 19 13.38 8.60 1.64
CA GLY A 19 12.09 9.03 1.11
C GLY A 19 11.38 10.02 2.04
N LEU A 20 11.36 9.75 3.35
CA LEU A 20 10.81 10.66 4.35
C LEU A 20 11.60 11.98 4.42
N ALA A 21 12.94 11.93 4.33
CA ALA A 21 13.75 13.14 4.32
C ALA A 21 13.42 14.04 3.11
N ILE A 22 13.20 13.45 1.94
CA ILE A 22 12.78 14.19 0.74
C ILE A 22 11.38 14.80 0.95
N VAL A 23 10.41 14.01 1.42
CA VAL A 23 9.04 14.49 1.68
C VAL A 23 9.04 15.61 2.71
N LEU A 24 9.77 15.45 3.81
CA LEU A 24 9.93 16.49 4.85
C LEU A 24 10.59 17.74 4.30
N GLY A 25 11.71 17.60 3.58
CA GLY A 25 12.45 18.74 3.01
C GLY A 25 11.60 19.56 2.07
N LEU A 26 10.88 18.92 1.15
CA LEU A 26 9.99 19.61 0.20
C LEU A 26 8.80 20.30 0.90
N ASN A 27 8.21 19.66 1.90
CA ASN A 27 7.13 20.29 2.68
C ASN A 27 7.66 21.48 3.51
N LEU A 28 8.84 21.37 4.11
CA LEU A 28 9.46 22.49 4.86
C LEU A 28 9.78 23.68 3.93
N VAL A 29 10.27 23.42 2.72
CA VAL A 29 10.42 24.47 1.70
C VAL A 29 9.05 25.11 1.39
N GLY A 30 8.00 24.31 1.22
CA GLY A 30 6.64 24.81 1.04
C GLY A 30 6.16 25.70 2.20
N VAL A 31 6.45 25.32 3.45
CA VAL A 31 6.11 26.11 4.64
C VAL A 31 6.88 27.44 4.68
N THR A 32 8.19 27.44 4.39
CA THR A 32 8.98 28.67 4.36
C THR A 32 8.54 29.62 3.24
N MET A 33 8.21 29.09 2.08
CA MET A 33 7.68 29.88 0.96
C MET A 33 6.26 30.41 1.25
N ASN A 34 5.44 29.69 1.98
CA ASN A 34 4.12 30.16 2.42
C ASN A 34 4.22 31.43 3.27
N MET A 35 5.25 31.53 4.13
CA MET A 35 5.49 32.72 4.93
C MET A 35 5.90 33.96 4.10
N LEU A 36 6.45 33.73 2.89
CA LEU A 36 6.96 34.80 2.00
C LEU A 36 5.96 35.20 0.91
N GLU A 37 5.30 34.22 0.29
CA GLU A 37 4.55 34.41 -0.95
C GLU A 37 3.05 34.01 -0.87
N GLY A 38 2.62 33.45 0.29
CA GLY A 38 1.23 33.07 0.53
C GLY A 38 0.91 31.59 0.33
N PRO A 39 -0.35 31.17 0.63
CA PRO A 39 -0.73 29.76 0.85
C PRO A 39 -0.71 28.88 -0.41
N ASP A 40 -0.70 29.44 -1.61
CA ASP A 40 -0.78 28.66 -2.85
C ASP A 40 0.45 27.78 -3.10
N LEU A 41 1.64 28.25 -2.72
CA LEU A 41 2.87 27.48 -2.88
C LEU A 41 2.93 26.29 -1.90
N LEU A 42 2.49 26.50 -0.66
CA LEU A 42 2.38 25.41 0.32
C LEU A 42 1.40 24.35 -0.17
N PHE A 43 0.24 24.75 -0.70
CA PHE A 43 -0.74 23.81 -1.27
C PHE A 43 -0.15 22.97 -2.41
N ARG A 44 0.59 23.60 -3.34
CA ARG A 44 1.27 22.89 -4.44
C ARG A 44 2.34 21.93 -3.92
N ALA A 45 3.13 22.33 -2.94
CA ALA A 45 4.14 21.49 -2.31
C ALA A 45 3.49 20.26 -1.64
N ILE A 46 2.44 20.44 -0.85
CA ILE A 46 1.70 19.36 -0.19
C ILE A 46 1.11 18.40 -1.22
N ARG A 47 0.51 18.89 -2.30
CA ARG A 47 -0.06 18.06 -3.37
C ARG A 47 1.02 17.21 -4.06
N GLY A 48 2.16 17.80 -4.38
CA GLY A 48 3.31 17.08 -4.96
C GLY A 48 3.87 16.02 -4.02
N THR A 49 4.08 16.38 -2.75
CA THR A 49 4.63 15.46 -1.75
C THR A 49 3.65 14.35 -1.36
N THR A 50 2.32 14.56 -1.49
CA THR A 50 1.32 13.50 -1.33
C THR A 50 1.49 12.41 -2.39
N VAL A 51 1.70 12.78 -3.64
CA VAL A 51 1.98 11.81 -4.72
C VAL A 51 3.29 11.06 -4.45
N MET A 52 4.35 11.76 -4.02
CA MET A 52 5.63 11.14 -3.65
C MET A 52 5.48 10.19 -2.46
N SER A 53 4.66 10.54 -1.48
CA SER A 53 4.35 9.71 -0.33
C SER A 53 3.65 8.40 -0.74
N LEU A 54 2.68 8.46 -1.65
CA LEU A 54 2.03 7.27 -2.21
C LEU A 54 3.02 6.38 -2.96
N LEU A 55 3.89 6.96 -3.79
CA LEU A 55 4.95 6.22 -4.48
C LEU A 55 5.92 5.55 -3.48
N LEU A 56 6.31 6.25 -2.42
CA LEU A 56 7.16 5.70 -1.38
C LEU A 56 6.51 4.50 -0.68
N ILE A 57 5.20 4.58 -0.38
CA ILE A 57 4.43 3.47 0.19
C ILE A 57 4.43 2.27 -0.76
N LEU A 58 4.18 2.48 -2.05
CA LEU A 58 4.17 1.41 -3.04
C LEU A 58 5.56 0.76 -3.22
N ILE A 59 6.62 1.56 -3.29
CA ILE A 59 8.01 1.09 -3.42
C ILE A 59 8.42 0.28 -2.18
N THR A 60 8.13 0.78 -0.98
CA THR A 60 8.47 0.07 0.27
C THR A 60 7.70 -1.23 0.40
N THR A 61 6.40 -1.23 0.08
CA THR A 61 5.56 -2.45 0.06
C THR A 61 6.10 -3.48 -0.94
N TRP A 62 6.41 -3.05 -2.15
CA TRP A 62 7.02 -3.89 -3.18
C TRP A 62 8.35 -4.49 -2.72
N LYS A 63 9.22 -3.70 -2.11
CA LYS A 63 10.52 -4.18 -1.62
C LYS A 63 10.36 -5.19 -0.49
N ILE A 64 9.50 -4.92 0.51
CA ILE A 64 9.24 -5.85 1.61
C ILE A 64 8.77 -7.22 1.10
N THR A 65 7.84 -7.21 0.16
CA THR A 65 7.26 -8.45 -0.37
C THR A 65 8.25 -9.29 -1.15
N LYS A 66 9.27 -8.65 -1.76
CA LYS A 66 10.32 -9.34 -2.53
C LYS A 66 11.51 -9.83 -1.70
N LEU A 67 11.64 -9.49 -0.43
CA LEU A 67 12.82 -9.80 0.37
C LEU A 67 13.14 -11.31 0.46
N ASP A 68 12.12 -12.18 0.38
CA ASP A 68 12.35 -13.64 0.41
C ASP A 68 12.86 -14.22 -0.93
N SER A 69 12.78 -13.43 -2.01
CA SER A 69 13.19 -13.87 -3.35
C SER A 69 14.65 -13.55 -3.66
N SER A 70 15.34 -12.78 -2.83
CA SER A 70 16.73 -12.41 -3.07
C SER A 70 17.69 -13.48 -2.51
N LYS A 71 18.53 -14.05 -3.37
CA LYS A 71 19.53 -15.06 -3.02
C LYS A 71 20.63 -14.55 -2.06
N GLU A 72 20.64 -13.26 -1.75
CA GLU A 72 21.72 -12.59 -1.01
C GLU A 72 21.53 -12.61 0.53
N ASN A 73 20.38 -13.05 1.04
CA ASN A 73 20.11 -12.97 2.48
C ASN A 73 20.25 -14.32 3.19
N ILE A 74 21.48 -14.66 3.56
CA ILE A 74 21.82 -15.81 4.44
C ILE A 74 21.07 -15.72 5.80
N THR A 75 20.68 -14.53 6.24
CA THR A 75 19.83 -14.29 7.41
C THR A 75 18.40 -14.84 7.25
N LEU A 76 17.98 -15.15 6.04
CA LEU A 76 16.65 -15.76 5.78
C LEU A 76 16.56 -17.22 6.26
N VAL A 77 17.67 -17.90 6.48
CA VAL A 77 17.68 -19.27 7.07
C VAL A 77 17.02 -19.26 8.46
N SER A 78 17.18 -18.18 9.21
CA SER A 78 16.50 -18.02 10.50
C SER A 78 14.98 -17.82 10.38
N LEU A 79 14.53 -17.25 9.26
CA LEU A 79 13.12 -17.04 8.95
C LEU A 79 12.47 -18.27 8.31
N SER A 80 13.25 -19.23 7.79
CA SER A 80 12.75 -20.47 7.20
C SER A 80 11.96 -21.34 8.18
N ARG A 81 12.19 -21.15 9.48
CA ARG A 81 11.46 -21.86 10.55
C ARG A 81 10.03 -21.38 10.78
N TYR A 82 9.66 -20.24 10.24
CA TYR A 82 8.32 -19.70 10.39
C TYR A 82 7.40 -20.21 9.29
N ALA A 83 6.15 -20.51 9.65
CA ALA A 83 5.12 -20.86 8.68
C ALA A 83 4.93 -19.73 7.64
N GLU A 84 4.65 -20.08 6.38
CA GLU A 84 4.47 -19.11 5.28
C GLU A 84 3.38 -18.09 5.58
N VAL A 85 2.32 -18.50 6.30
CA VAL A 85 1.28 -17.60 6.80
C VAL A 85 1.87 -16.48 7.66
N THR A 86 2.74 -16.86 8.62
CA THR A 86 3.38 -15.89 9.54
C THR A 86 4.32 -14.93 8.78
N LYS A 87 5.04 -15.43 7.78
CA LYS A 87 5.89 -14.62 6.90
C LYS A 87 5.05 -13.62 6.10
N PHE A 88 3.96 -14.08 5.51
CA PHE A 88 3.07 -13.24 4.72
C PHE A 88 2.49 -12.07 5.55
N PHE A 89 1.88 -12.39 6.70
CA PHE A 89 1.33 -11.36 7.58
C PHE A 89 2.42 -10.46 8.19
N GLY A 90 3.61 -11.00 8.48
CA GLY A 90 4.75 -10.22 8.96
C GLY A 90 5.17 -9.13 7.96
N LYS A 91 5.19 -9.45 6.66
CA LYS A 91 5.45 -8.50 5.57
C LYS A 91 4.35 -7.46 5.45
N LEU A 92 3.09 -7.90 5.48
CA LEU A 92 1.93 -7.03 5.38
C LEU A 92 1.91 -5.99 6.50
N PHE A 93 2.14 -6.42 7.75
CA PHE A 93 2.22 -5.52 8.90
C PHE A 93 3.43 -4.59 8.84
N ALA A 94 4.59 -5.06 8.35
CA ALA A 94 5.75 -4.20 8.18
C ALA A 94 5.49 -3.11 7.10
N ALA A 95 4.84 -3.47 5.99
CA ALA A 95 4.44 -2.53 4.96
C ALA A 95 3.42 -1.50 5.50
N TYR A 96 2.46 -1.97 6.30
CA TYR A 96 1.48 -1.09 6.93
C TYR A 96 2.13 -0.09 7.90
N ILE A 97 3.03 -0.54 8.78
CA ILE A 97 3.76 0.35 9.70
C ILE A 97 4.55 1.40 8.91
N ALA A 98 5.25 1.00 7.84
CA ALA A 98 5.96 1.93 6.98
C ALA A 98 5.01 2.98 6.36
N ALA A 99 3.87 2.54 5.84
CA ALA A 99 2.85 3.41 5.26
C ALA A 99 2.27 4.39 6.29
N VAL A 100 1.92 3.90 7.48
CA VAL A 100 1.42 4.75 8.59
C VAL A 100 2.45 5.83 8.94
N THR A 101 3.74 5.49 9.00
CA THR A 101 4.81 6.47 9.26
C THR A 101 4.83 7.57 8.19
N VAL A 102 4.72 7.20 6.90
CA VAL A 102 4.68 8.17 5.79
C VAL A 102 3.43 9.04 5.86
N ILE A 103 2.26 8.44 6.13
CA ILE A 103 0.99 9.16 6.22
C ILE A 103 0.99 10.15 7.38
N ILE A 104 1.43 9.74 8.57
CA ILE A 104 1.50 10.64 9.74
C ILE A 104 2.40 11.83 9.43
N THR A 105 3.56 11.57 8.79
CA THR A 105 4.47 12.65 8.39
C THR A 105 3.80 13.63 7.42
N GLN A 106 3.12 13.12 6.40
CA GLN A 106 2.43 13.96 5.42
C GLN A 106 1.23 14.70 6.02
N SER A 107 0.46 14.03 6.88
CA SER A 107 -0.73 14.62 7.50
C SER A 107 -0.40 15.79 8.42
N ALA A 108 0.77 15.80 9.06
CA ALA A 108 1.20 16.94 9.87
C ALA A 108 1.26 18.24 9.05
N PHE A 109 1.71 18.16 7.78
CA PHE A 109 1.74 19.32 6.88
C PHE A 109 0.36 19.68 6.33
N ILE A 110 -0.48 18.70 6.05
CA ILE A 110 -1.88 18.92 5.62
C ILE A 110 -2.63 19.65 6.73
N TRP A 111 -2.47 19.22 7.98
CA TRP A 111 -3.09 19.89 9.13
C TRP A 111 -2.53 21.28 9.36
N TYR A 112 -1.22 21.47 9.25
CA TYR A 112 -0.62 22.81 9.33
C TYR A 112 -1.23 23.74 8.28
N TYR A 113 -1.36 23.32 7.02
CA TYR A 113 -2.02 24.09 5.97
C TYR A 113 -3.49 24.40 6.31
N GLY A 114 -4.23 23.38 6.78
CA GLY A 114 -5.62 23.57 7.16
C GLY A 114 -5.81 24.58 8.30
N PHE A 115 -4.93 24.55 9.31
CA PHE A 115 -4.94 25.54 10.39
C PHE A 115 -4.62 26.96 9.88
N THR A 116 -3.67 27.10 8.98
CA THR A 116 -3.29 28.43 8.46
C THR A 116 -4.35 29.03 7.50
N THR A 117 -5.25 28.20 6.99
CA THR A 117 -6.30 28.61 6.05
C THR A 117 -7.72 28.52 6.62
N ASP A 118 -7.85 28.23 7.92
CA ASP A 118 -9.14 28.02 8.60
C ASP A 118 -10.06 26.97 7.92
N ARG A 119 -9.46 25.95 7.32
CA ARG A 119 -10.18 24.90 6.55
C ARG A 119 -10.31 23.56 7.27
N ILE A 120 -9.83 23.43 8.51
CA ILE A 120 -9.94 22.18 9.29
C ILE A 120 -11.22 22.18 10.09
N ALA A 121 -12.06 21.18 9.85
CA ALA A 121 -13.22 20.85 10.66
C ALA A 121 -12.92 19.66 11.60
N THR A 122 -13.68 19.54 12.70
CA THR A 122 -13.55 18.42 13.66
C THR A 122 -13.82 17.04 13.00
N GLY A 123 -14.56 16.99 11.89
CA GLY A 123 -14.78 15.78 11.09
C GLY A 123 -13.51 15.21 10.44
N ASP A 124 -12.50 16.04 10.23
CA ASP A 124 -11.25 15.63 9.55
C ASP A 124 -10.43 14.62 10.35
N VAL A 125 -10.55 14.63 11.69
CA VAL A 125 -9.88 13.64 12.57
C VAL A 125 -10.44 12.24 12.34
N TRP A 126 -11.75 12.11 12.24
CA TRP A 126 -12.40 10.82 11.97
C TRP A 126 -12.11 10.30 10.57
N SER A 127 -12.09 11.18 9.59
CA SER A 127 -11.68 10.86 8.21
C SER A 127 -10.23 10.39 8.15
N PHE A 128 -9.34 10.98 8.95
CA PHE A 128 -7.96 10.55 9.07
C PHE A 128 -7.83 9.15 9.67
N ILE A 129 -8.55 8.87 10.77
CA ILE A 129 -8.53 7.54 11.42
C ILE A 129 -9.09 6.47 10.45
N ALA A 130 -10.20 6.78 9.78
CA ALA A 130 -10.76 5.90 8.74
C ALA A 130 -9.77 5.66 7.59
N GLY A 131 -9.07 6.72 7.14
CA GLY A 131 -8.02 6.65 6.13
C GLY A 131 -6.86 5.73 6.51
N LEU A 132 -6.43 5.72 7.78
CA LEU A 132 -5.42 4.78 8.27
C LEU A 132 -5.90 3.32 8.19
N GLY A 133 -7.16 3.06 8.52
CA GLY A 133 -7.76 1.73 8.36
C GLY A 133 -7.84 1.31 6.89
N MET A 134 -8.31 2.20 6.01
CA MET A 134 -8.40 1.96 4.57
C MET A 134 -7.03 1.75 3.93
N MET A 135 -5.96 2.34 4.47
CA MET A 135 -4.60 2.11 3.97
C MET A 135 -4.14 0.67 4.17
N PHE A 136 -4.54 0.00 5.26
CA PHE A 136 -4.25 -1.43 5.42
C PHE A 136 -4.92 -2.26 4.32
N LEU A 137 -6.19 -1.97 4.02
CA LEU A 137 -6.92 -2.62 2.92
C LEU A 137 -6.26 -2.35 1.57
N PHE A 138 -5.86 -1.10 1.31
CA PHE A 138 -5.16 -0.72 0.08
C PHE A 138 -3.85 -1.50 -0.09
N ILE A 139 -3.01 -1.58 0.96
CA ILE A 139 -1.76 -2.34 0.93
C ILE A 139 -2.04 -3.83 0.69
N PHE A 140 -3.04 -4.39 1.36
CA PHE A 140 -3.42 -5.79 1.18
C PHE A 140 -3.89 -6.06 -0.26
N MET A 141 -4.74 -5.20 -0.80
CA MET A 141 -5.18 -5.29 -2.20
C MET A 141 -4.01 -5.14 -3.17
N PHE A 142 -3.11 -4.18 -2.95
CA PHE A 142 -1.92 -4.00 -3.78
C PHE A 142 -1.03 -5.25 -3.77
N VAL A 143 -0.81 -5.86 -2.62
CA VAL A 143 -0.05 -7.11 -2.51
C VAL A 143 -0.75 -8.24 -3.27
N CYS A 144 -2.05 -8.42 -3.10
CA CYS A 144 -2.80 -9.50 -3.72
C CYS A 144 -2.95 -9.34 -5.24
N TYR A 145 -3.31 -8.16 -5.71
CA TYR A 145 -3.57 -7.92 -7.13
C TYR A 145 -2.33 -7.63 -7.95
N PHE A 146 -1.27 -7.13 -7.35
CA PHE A 146 -0.08 -6.74 -8.08
C PHE A 146 1.14 -7.60 -7.75
N VAL A 147 1.51 -7.69 -6.47
CA VAL A 147 2.78 -8.30 -6.08
C VAL A 147 2.77 -9.81 -6.23
N ILE A 148 1.72 -10.49 -5.77
CA ILE A 148 1.59 -11.95 -5.83
C ILE A 148 1.57 -12.44 -7.29
N PRO A 149 0.71 -11.90 -8.19
CA PRO A 149 0.68 -12.33 -9.58
C PRO A 149 2.01 -12.10 -10.31
N VAL A 150 2.66 -10.95 -10.08
CA VAL A 150 3.96 -10.67 -10.68
C VAL A 150 5.04 -11.63 -10.17
N SER A 151 5.02 -11.97 -8.89
CA SER A 151 5.94 -12.94 -8.30
C SER A 151 5.69 -14.34 -8.87
N TRP A 152 4.44 -14.76 -8.94
CA TRP A 152 4.06 -16.05 -9.52
C TRP A 152 4.50 -16.19 -10.97
N LEU A 153 4.27 -15.17 -11.77
CA LEU A 153 4.67 -15.17 -13.18
C LEU A 153 6.19 -15.29 -13.36
N LYS A 154 6.97 -14.61 -12.49
CA LYS A 154 8.44 -14.73 -12.51
C LYS A 154 8.95 -16.11 -12.16
N ASP A 155 8.25 -16.82 -11.28
CA ASP A 155 8.65 -18.16 -10.86
C ASP A 155 8.36 -19.22 -11.94
N HIS A 156 7.40 -18.96 -12.85
CA HIS A 156 6.93 -19.93 -13.84
C HIS A 156 7.37 -19.65 -15.28
N VAL A 157 7.70 -18.40 -15.60
CA VAL A 157 8.07 -17.98 -16.97
C VAL A 157 9.53 -17.52 -17.00
N LYS A 158 10.37 -18.23 -17.77
CA LYS A 158 11.81 -17.92 -17.85
C LYS A 158 12.16 -16.78 -18.82
N ALA A 159 11.38 -16.63 -19.89
CA ALA A 159 11.67 -15.63 -20.93
C ALA A 159 11.28 -14.21 -20.47
N SER A 160 12.26 -13.30 -20.39
CA SER A 160 12.11 -11.95 -19.85
C SER A 160 11.04 -11.10 -20.55
N TYR A 161 10.94 -11.17 -21.89
CA TYR A 161 9.94 -10.43 -22.66
C TYR A 161 8.52 -10.98 -22.44
N VAL A 162 8.38 -12.32 -22.35
CA VAL A 162 7.11 -12.98 -22.05
C VAL A 162 6.66 -12.66 -20.63
N GLN A 163 7.59 -12.58 -19.67
CA GLN A 163 7.27 -12.13 -18.29
C GLN A 163 6.68 -10.72 -18.30
N LYS A 164 7.29 -9.78 -19.02
CA LYS A 164 6.82 -8.38 -19.07
C LYS A 164 5.41 -8.29 -19.70
N ALA A 165 5.22 -8.93 -20.86
CA ALA A 165 3.91 -8.98 -21.51
C ALA A 165 2.86 -9.68 -20.61
N GLY A 166 3.21 -10.82 -20.02
CA GLY A 166 2.34 -11.56 -19.12
C GLY A 166 1.93 -10.79 -17.88
N VAL A 167 2.84 -9.99 -17.28
CA VAL A 167 2.50 -9.10 -16.16
C VAL A 167 1.43 -8.09 -16.58
N ILE A 168 1.62 -7.45 -17.75
CA ILE A 168 0.66 -6.46 -18.26
C ILE A 168 -0.70 -7.12 -18.49
N ILE A 169 -0.74 -8.23 -19.23
CA ILE A 169 -1.98 -8.95 -19.54
C ILE A 169 -2.69 -9.40 -18.26
N LEU A 170 -1.95 -9.93 -17.29
CA LEU A 170 -2.50 -10.42 -16.03
C LEU A 170 -3.09 -9.28 -15.19
N LEU A 171 -2.39 -8.13 -15.11
CA LEU A 171 -2.88 -6.95 -14.40
C LEU A 171 -4.13 -6.38 -15.04
N PHE A 172 -4.14 -6.23 -16.37
CA PHE A 172 -5.35 -5.81 -17.11
C PHE A 172 -6.48 -6.82 -16.96
N GLY A 173 -6.18 -8.13 -17.01
CA GLY A 173 -7.17 -9.19 -16.80
C GLY A 173 -7.82 -9.13 -15.43
N ILE A 174 -7.05 -8.94 -14.37
CA ILE A 174 -7.58 -8.78 -12.99
C ILE A 174 -8.44 -7.51 -12.90
N LEU A 175 -7.95 -6.38 -13.45
CA LEU A 175 -8.68 -5.12 -13.44
C LEU A 175 -10.02 -5.24 -14.18
N ILE A 176 -10.01 -5.78 -15.40
CA ILE A 176 -11.22 -5.99 -16.22
C ILE A 176 -12.17 -6.95 -15.52
N PHE A 177 -11.66 -8.06 -14.98
CA PHE A 177 -12.49 -9.02 -14.26
C PHE A 177 -13.17 -8.36 -13.05
N ASN A 178 -12.44 -7.55 -12.30
CA ASN A 178 -13.00 -6.86 -11.14
C ASN A 178 -14.07 -5.85 -11.55
N LEU A 179 -13.82 -5.04 -12.58
CA LEU A 179 -14.79 -4.08 -13.11
C LEU A 179 -16.05 -4.77 -13.66
N LEU A 180 -15.90 -5.88 -14.39
CA LEU A 180 -17.04 -6.64 -14.90
C LEU A 180 -17.84 -7.28 -13.76
N ALA A 181 -17.16 -7.86 -12.76
CA ALA A 181 -17.83 -8.43 -11.61
C ALA A 181 -18.60 -7.37 -10.81
N GLU A 182 -18.01 -6.21 -10.57
CA GLU A 182 -18.68 -5.09 -9.91
C GLU A 182 -19.89 -4.59 -10.72
N TYR A 183 -19.77 -4.52 -12.04
CA TYR A 183 -20.87 -4.12 -12.94
C TYR A 183 -22.00 -5.15 -12.94
N TYR A 184 -21.73 -6.42 -13.18
CA TYR A 184 -22.74 -7.48 -13.29
C TYR A 184 -23.39 -7.82 -11.94
N LEU A 185 -22.67 -7.73 -10.85
CA LEU A 185 -23.20 -7.98 -9.51
C LEU A 185 -23.91 -6.75 -8.91
N HIS A 186 -24.01 -5.66 -9.66
CA HIS A 186 -24.59 -4.38 -9.20
C HIS A 186 -24.02 -3.91 -7.85
N ILE A 187 -22.76 -4.16 -7.60
CA ILE A 187 -22.09 -3.90 -6.32
C ILE A 187 -22.17 -2.40 -5.96
N TYR A 188 -22.14 -1.52 -6.96
CA TYR A 188 -22.22 -0.07 -6.76
C TYR A 188 -23.63 0.43 -6.37
N ASN A 189 -24.68 -0.31 -6.71
CA ASN A 189 -26.07 0.08 -6.44
C ASN A 189 -26.62 -0.48 -5.13
N SER A 190 -25.79 -1.20 -4.36
CA SER A 190 -26.24 -1.83 -3.11
C SER A 190 -26.25 -0.85 -1.94
N ALA A 191 -27.24 -1.00 -1.05
CA ALA A 191 -27.30 -0.27 0.20
C ALA A 191 -26.01 -0.42 1.02
N GLY A 192 -25.49 0.69 1.53
CA GLY A 192 -24.29 0.69 2.36
C GLY A 192 -23.09 1.39 1.72
N VAL A 193 -23.31 2.64 1.32
CA VAL A 193 -22.21 3.51 0.84
C VAL A 193 -21.54 4.16 2.04
N ILE A 194 -20.20 4.03 2.12
CA ILE A 194 -19.39 4.76 3.09
C ILE A 194 -18.83 5.98 2.39
N SER A 195 -19.25 7.16 2.81
CA SER A 195 -18.64 8.41 2.38
C SER A 195 -17.33 8.64 3.15
N ILE A 196 -16.21 8.71 2.43
CA ILE A 196 -14.89 8.89 3.04
C ILE A 196 -14.55 10.37 3.19
N LEU A 197 -15.11 11.22 2.33
CA LEU A 197 -14.93 12.67 2.40
C LEU A 197 -16.21 13.35 2.88
N PRO A 198 -16.09 14.41 3.71
CA PRO A 198 -17.25 15.16 4.21
C PRO A 198 -18.17 15.69 3.11
N ASP A 199 -17.62 15.95 1.93
CA ASP A 199 -18.32 16.51 0.77
C ASP A 199 -19.04 15.43 -0.08
N GLY A 200 -19.04 14.16 0.34
CA GLY A 200 -19.66 13.05 -0.39
C GLY A 200 -19.00 12.69 -1.73
N ASN A 201 -17.87 13.30 -2.06
CA ASN A 201 -17.20 13.13 -3.37
C ASN A 201 -16.44 11.80 -3.54
N PHE A 202 -16.30 11.02 -2.48
CA PHE A 202 -15.66 9.71 -2.55
C PHE A 202 -16.48 8.70 -1.74
N GLU A 203 -17.32 7.98 -2.45
CA GLU A 203 -18.19 6.95 -1.90
C GLU A 203 -17.65 5.56 -2.25
N ILE A 204 -17.52 4.69 -1.25
CA ILE A 204 -17.17 3.29 -1.46
C ILE A 204 -18.33 2.42 -0.99
N SER A 205 -18.79 1.54 -1.85
CA SER A 205 -19.79 0.53 -1.49
C SER A 205 -19.18 -0.48 -0.50
N LEU A 206 -19.89 -0.74 0.59
CA LEU A 206 -19.49 -1.79 1.55
C LEU A 206 -19.36 -3.15 0.87
N LEU A 207 -20.25 -3.45 -0.08
CA LEU A 207 -20.22 -4.70 -0.83
C LEU A 207 -18.97 -4.80 -1.72
N SER A 208 -18.50 -3.68 -2.31
CA SER A 208 -17.24 -3.63 -3.06
C SER A 208 -16.05 -3.95 -2.17
N ILE A 209 -16.02 -3.43 -0.93
CA ILE A 209 -14.98 -3.78 0.04
C ILE A 209 -14.99 -5.28 0.34
N VAL A 210 -16.16 -5.84 0.66
CA VAL A 210 -16.31 -7.27 0.99
C VAL A 210 -15.90 -8.15 -0.20
N TRP A 211 -16.32 -7.79 -1.43
CA TRP A 211 -15.93 -8.48 -2.66
C TRP A 211 -14.41 -8.50 -2.86
N ASN A 212 -13.78 -7.33 -2.82
CA ASN A 212 -12.34 -7.20 -2.98
C ASN A 212 -11.57 -7.93 -1.89
N MET A 213 -12.02 -7.88 -0.63
CA MET A 213 -11.41 -8.61 0.47
C MET A 213 -11.52 -10.12 0.29
N THR A 214 -12.64 -10.62 -0.21
CA THR A 214 -12.84 -12.05 -0.49
C THR A 214 -11.89 -12.53 -1.59
N LEU A 215 -11.77 -11.78 -2.69
CA LEU A 215 -10.84 -12.08 -3.77
C LEU A 215 -9.38 -12.05 -3.28
N CYS A 216 -9.01 -11.05 -2.49
CA CYS A 216 -7.68 -10.96 -1.89
C CYS A 216 -7.39 -12.15 -0.96
N ALA A 217 -8.36 -12.59 -0.17
CA ALA A 217 -8.22 -13.76 0.70
C ALA A 217 -7.99 -15.05 -0.11
N ILE A 218 -8.70 -15.23 -1.24
CA ILE A 218 -8.52 -16.37 -2.14
C ILE A 218 -7.12 -16.34 -2.77
N ILE A 219 -6.68 -15.18 -3.29
CA ILE A 219 -5.36 -15.01 -3.91
C ILE A 219 -4.25 -15.27 -2.89
N ALA A 220 -4.34 -14.67 -1.71
CA ALA A 220 -3.37 -14.84 -0.63
C ALA A 220 -3.33 -16.29 -0.13
N GLY A 221 -4.48 -16.92 0.06
CA GLY A 221 -4.59 -18.32 0.46
C GLY A 221 -3.96 -19.28 -0.55
N SER A 222 -4.25 -19.08 -1.84
CA SER A 222 -3.64 -19.87 -2.92
C SER A 222 -2.12 -19.69 -2.97
N TYR A 223 -1.64 -18.46 -2.82
CA TYR A 223 -0.20 -18.17 -2.79
C TYR A 223 0.51 -18.84 -1.60
N ILE A 224 -0.06 -18.73 -0.40
CA ILE A 224 0.48 -19.33 0.81
C ILE A 224 0.51 -20.87 0.67
N TYR A 225 -0.57 -21.47 0.16
CA TYR A 225 -0.67 -22.92 -0.07
C TYR A 225 0.42 -23.42 -1.04
N HIS A 226 0.62 -22.74 -2.17
CA HIS A 226 1.67 -23.12 -3.11
C HIS A 226 3.07 -22.96 -2.54
N LYS A 227 3.32 -21.92 -1.74
CA LYS A 227 4.61 -21.71 -1.09
C LYS A 227 4.88 -22.77 -0.01
N SER A 228 3.91 -23.14 0.81
CA SER A 228 4.08 -24.17 1.82
C SER A 228 4.41 -25.53 1.20
N LYS A 229 3.68 -25.93 0.16
CA LYS A 229 3.95 -27.20 -0.55
C LYS A 229 5.35 -27.26 -1.15
N LYS A 230 5.90 -26.15 -1.65
CA LYS A 230 7.26 -26.08 -2.19
C LYS A 230 8.32 -26.16 -1.09
N SER A 231 8.03 -25.67 0.11
CA SER A 231 8.92 -25.73 1.27
C SER A 231 9.04 -27.15 1.86
N ASP A 232 8.00 -27.97 1.74
CA ASP A 232 7.97 -29.35 2.26
C ASP A 232 8.69 -30.36 1.34
N THR A 233 9.06 -29.93 0.13
CA THR A 233 9.76 -30.76 -0.88
C THR A 233 11.27 -30.52 -0.96
N ILE A 234 11.81 -29.66 -0.10
CA ILE A 234 13.24 -29.34 0.05
C ILE A 234 13.72 -29.83 1.40
#